data_0eada214031ec95af765c9f05328310a
#
_entry.id   0eada214031ec95af765c9f05328310a
#
_cell.length_a   1.000
_cell.length_b   1.000
_cell.length_c   1.000
_cell.angle_alpha   90.00
_cell.angle_beta   90.00
_cell.angle_gamma   90.00
#
_symmetry.space_group_name_H-M   'P 1'
#
loop_
_entity.id
_entity.type
_entity.pdbx_description
1 polymer ?
#
loop_
_entity_poly.entity_id
_entity_poly.type
_entity_poly.pdbx_seq_one_letter_code
_entity_poly.pdbx_strand_id
1 'polypeptide(L)'
;PYPLTAGGNQAFFNMVEYIRHKMSVSLLLSPGNKEMNDVESLRALWTNVDFYLFREEDAEPKTRCPRYYRWLKKMSESISRKMQRQLYSFQQEHPYKNMTLKNSCFKPFPKAYVEYVSDISRRGFDIIQVEFYPLITLGYLLPKDVQTVFVHHELRYIRNENEMECLTHVTDEDKMLYGIAKDMEKAALRQYKHVIALTDIDRLLLADLVGQECNIYVSPAVVQIESVYDRIVKPASVRLTFVGSENHYPNQDAVDWFCHEVAPCLRAQGFKFVFQVIGTWKSRYVKSLQAVCPEMELVGYVEDLREYLNGSIVLVPIRIGSGMRMKILDAVSSMASFVTTTKGVEGIDLRHNEECLIADSATDFAAAVIRLEADKKLQVRLATQALKRLRELYNPQEMLERRLAVYDEILQNNTN
;
A
#
# COMPACT_ATOMS: atom_id res chain seq x y z
N PRO A 1 3.63 -2.05 -12.16
CA PRO A 1 2.20 -2.41 -12.10
C PRO A 1 1.93 -3.90 -12.32
N TYR A 2 2.92 -4.70 -12.68
CA TYR A 2 2.81 -6.12 -12.96
C TYR A 2 4.00 -6.87 -12.34
N PRO A 3 3.83 -8.06 -11.75
CA PRO A 3 2.59 -8.81 -11.56
C PRO A 3 1.65 -8.17 -10.52
N LEU A 4 0.37 -8.59 -10.51
CA LEU A 4 -0.70 -8.01 -9.70
C LEU A 4 -0.67 -8.51 -8.23
N THR A 5 0.52 -8.55 -7.63
CA THR A 5 0.75 -9.12 -6.29
C THR A 5 0.49 -8.16 -5.13
N ALA A 6 0.25 -6.87 -5.44
CA ALA A 6 -0.03 -5.84 -4.45
C ALA A 6 -1.22 -4.99 -4.89
N GLY A 7 -2.05 -4.56 -3.92
CA GLY A 7 -3.25 -3.78 -4.20
C GLY A 7 -2.99 -2.49 -5.01
N GLY A 8 -1.90 -1.78 -4.72
CA GLY A 8 -1.51 -0.61 -5.51
C GLY A 8 -1.18 -0.94 -6.97
N ASN A 9 -0.50 -2.07 -7.22
CA ASN A 9 -0.21 -2.53 -8.58
C ASN A 9 -1.50 -2.86 -9.33
N GLN A 10 -2.43 -3.54 -8.67
CA GLN A 10 -3.73 -3.91 -9.26
C GLN A 10 -4.57 -2.67 -9.60
N ALA A 11 -4.65 -1.71 -8.68
CA ALA A 11 -5.37 -0.46 -8.90
C ALA A 11 -4.78 0.33 -10.08
N PHE A 12 -3.46 0.45 -10.15
CA PHE A 12 -2.77 1.10 -11.26
C PHE A 12 -2.97 0.35 -12.58
N PHE A 13 -2.85 -0.97 -12.58
CA PHE A 13 -3.07 -1.81 -13.77
C PHE A 13 -4.50 -1.61 -14.32
N ASN A 14 -5.53 -1.73 -13.49
CA ASN A 14 -6.92 -1.57 -13.88
C ASN A 14 -7.17 -0.17 -14.48
N MET A 15 -6.55 0.85 -13.90
CA MET A 15 -6.64 2.21 -14.40
C MET A 15 -6.05 2.34 -15.80
N VAL A 16 -4.81 1.89 -16.01
CA VAL A 16 -4.16 1.96 -17.32
C VAL A 16 -4.90 1.11 -18.35
N GLU A 17 -5.34 -0.10 -17.97
CA GLU A 17 -6.13 -0.99 -18.84
C GLU A 17 -7.36 -0.29 -19.42
N TYR A 18 -8.03 0.54 -18.63
CA TYR A 18 -9.18 1.28 -19.09
C TYR A 18 -8.81 2.51 -19.93
N ILE A 19 -7.90 3.36 -19.41
CA ILE A 19 -7.62 4.65 -20.04
C ILE A 19 -6.88 4.51 -21.37
N ARG A 20 -6.06 3.45 -21.57
CA ARG A 20 -5.34 3.18 -22.82
C ARG A 20 -6.25 3.00 -24.05
N HIS A 21 -7.55 2.77 -23.84
CA HIS A 21 -8.55 2.71 -24.90
C HIS A 21 -9.26 4.06 -25.17
N LYS A 22 -9.00 5.06 -24.32
CA LYS A 22 -9.63 6.38 -24.38
C LYS A 22 -8.67 7.49 -24.71
N MET A 23 -7.39 7.33 -24.38
CA MET A 23 -6.32 8.31 -24.62
C MET A 23 -5.00 7.61 -24.92
N SER A 24 -4.05 8.32 -25.50
CA SER A 24 -2.68 7.84 -25.68
C SER A 24 -1.96 7.77 -24.34
N VAL A 25 -1.40 6.62 -24.00
CA VAL A 25 -0.71 6.38 -22.73
C VAL A 25 0.74 6.01 -22.97
N SER A 26 1.62 6.64 -22.24
CA SER A 26 3.05 6.29 -22.15
C SER A 26 3.42 5.97 -20.72
N LEU A 27 4.21 4.93 -20.51
CA LEU A 27 4.68 4.52 -19.18
C LEU A 27 6.19 4.63 -19.08
N LEU A 28 6.68 5.39 -18.07
CA LEU A 28 8.07 5.37 -17.69
C LEU A 28 8.25 4.43 -16.51
N LEU A 29 9.03 3.36 -16.71
CA LEU A 29 9.31 2.33 -15.71
C LEU A 29 10.82 2.21 -15.47
N SER A 30 11.19 1.91 -14.22
CA SER A 30 12.56 1.58 -13.84
C SER A 30 12.62 0.18 -13.24
N PRO A 31 12.51 -0.87 -14.09
CA PRO A 31 12.48 -2.25 -13.62
C PRO A 31 13.87 -2.73 -13.19
N GLY A 32 13.92 -3.51 -12.12
CA GLY A 32 15.09 -4.32 -11.80
C GLY A 32 15.25 -5.51 -12.75
N ASN A 33 16.44 -6.12 -12.80
CA ASN A 33 16.72 -7.25 -13.73
C ASN A 33 15.74 -8.43 -13.60
N LYS A 34 15.22 -8.68 -12.41
CA LYS A 34 14.25 -9.75 -12.17
C LYS A 34 12.84 -9.44 -12.69
N GLU A 35 12.54 -8.15 -12.88
CA GLU A 35 11.23 -7.65 -13.29
C GLU A 35 11.11 -7.47 -14.81
N MET A 36 12.18 -7.73 -15.56
CA MET A 36 12.16 -7.55 -17.01
C MET A 36 11.17 -8.46 -17.72
N ASN A 37 11.01 -9.71 -17.27
CA ASN A 37 10.02 -10.63 -17.85
C ASN A 37 8.59 -10.10 -17.62
N ASP A 38 8.33 -9.46 -16.48
CA ASP A 38 7.05 -8.87 -16.15
C ASP A 38 6.75 -7.68 -17.07
N VAL A 39 7.76 -6.87 -17.38
CA VAL A 39 7.66 -5.75 -18.34
C VAL A 39 7.37 -6.26 -19.76
N GLU A 40 8.04 -7.31 -20.22
CA GLU A 40 7.79 -7.90 -21.54
C GLU A 40 6.36 -8.50 -21.63
N SER A 41 5.90 -9.15 -20.57
CA SER A 41 4.52 -9.63 -20.47
C SER A 41 3.52 -8.48 -20.57
N LEU A 42 3.80 -7.34 -19.88
CA LEU A 42 2.97 -6.16 -19.91
C LEU A 42 2.96 -5.49 -21.28
N ARG A 43 4.11 -5.43 -21.99
CA ARG A 43 4.20 -4.94 -23.36
C ARG A 43 3.39 -5.78 -24.36
N ALA A 44 3.42 -7.10 -24.18
CA ALA A 44 2.63 -8.01 -25.00
C ALA A 44 1.13 -7.81 -24.82
N LEU A 45 0.70 -7.47 -23.58
CA LEU A 45 -0.69 -7.20 -23.25
C LEU A 45 -1.14 -5.80 -23.71
N TRP A 46 -0.26 -4.79 -23.60
CA TRP A 46 -0.58 -3.38 -23.87
C TRP A 46 0.12 -2.86 -25.13
N THR A 47 -0.26 -3.39 -26.28
CA THR A 47 0.36 -3.07 -27.58
C THR A 47 0.15 -1.63 -28.05
N ASN A 48 -0.80 -0.91 -27.45
CA ASN A 48 -1.11 0.50 -27.73
C ASN A 48 -0.61 1.47 -26.63
N VAL A 49 0.33 1.02 -25.81
CA VAL A 49 0.99 1.83 -24.77
C VAL A 49 2.48 1.96 -25.11
N ASP A 50 3.01 3.16 -25.04
CA ASP A 50 4.43 3.42 -25.21
C ASP A 50 5.19 3.17 -23.92
N PHE A 51 6.32 2.46 -24.00
CA PHE A 51 7.14 2.13 -22.82
C PHE A 51 8.50 2.79 -22.88
N TYR A 52 8.78 3.66 -21.94
CA TYR A 52 10.10 4.21 -21.65
C TYR A 52 10.72 3.44 -20.49
N LEU A 53 11.86 2.79 -20.71
CA LEU A 53 12.51 1.96 -19.69
C LEU A 53 13.85 2.58 -19.30
N PHE A 54 14.04 2.82 -18.02
CA PHE A 54 15.33 3.18 -17.46
C PHE A 54 15.93 1.98 -16.74
N ARG A 55 17.18 1.64 -17.09
CA ARG A 55 17.96 0.60 -16.41
C ARG A 55 19.27 1.20 -15.93
N GLU A 56 19.62 1.01 -14.67
CA GLU A 56 20.89 1.51 -14.10
C GLU A 56 22.12 1.02 -14.89
N GLU A 57 22.04 -0.18 -15.48
CA GLU A 57 23.12 -0.75 -16.29
C GLU A 57 23.36 0.03 -17.59
N ASP A 58 22.34 0.68 -18.11
CA ASP A 58 22.44 1.51 -19.33
C ASP A 58 23.05 2.89 -19.03
N ALA A 59 23.00 3.30 -17.75
CA ALA A 59 23.49 4.61 -17.28
C ALA A 59 24.97 4.59 -16.87
N GLU A 60 25.55 3.42 -16.59
CA GLU A 60 27.00 3.34 -16.35
C GLU A 60 27.75 3.62 -17.68
N PRO A 61 28.63 4.62 -17.74
CA PRO A 61 29.50 4.78 -18.89
C PRO A 61 30.24 3.45 -19.07
N LYS A 62 30.24 2.90 -20.31
CA LYS A 62 31.00 1.70 -20.68
C LYS A 62 32.50 1.98 -20.64
N THR A 63 32.99 2.60 -19.55
CA THR A 63 34.41 2.71 -19.28
C THR A 63 34.91 1.28 -19.06
N ARG A 64 35.88 0.88 -19.89
CA ARG A 64 36.62 -0.36 -19.75
C ARG A 64 37.38 -0.38 -18.42
N CYS A 65 36.65 -0.41 -17.31
CA CYS A 65 37.25 -0.68 -16.02
C CYS A 65 37.79 -2.13 -16.05
N PRO A 66 39.06 -2.35 -15.77
CA PRO A 66 39.64 -3.70 -15.77
C PRO A 66 38.77 -4.64 -14.91
N ARG A 67 38.55 -5.86 -15.40
CA ARG A 67 37.72 -6.90 -14.72
C ARG A 67 38.10 -7.08 -13.25
N TYR A 68 39.37 -6.84 -12.93
CA TYR A 68 39.95 -6.83 -11.57
C TYR A 68 39.37 -5.69 -10.69
N TYR A 69 39.21 -4.48 -11.22
CA TYR A 69 38.67 -3.34 -10.46
C TYR A 69 37.17 -3.52 -10.14
N ARG A 70 36.41 -4.11 -11.06
CA ARG A 70 35.01 -4.51 -10.83
C ARG A 70 34.88 -5.59 -9.77
N TRP A 71 35.82 -6.54 -9.76
CA TRP A 71 35.87 -7.60 -8.76
C TRP A 71 36.23 -7.04 -7.36
N LEU A 72 37.21 -6.12 -7.26
CA LEU A 72 37.59 -5.43 -6.03
C LEU A 72 36.42 -4.55 -5.50
N LYS A 73 35.73 -3.82 -6.36
CA LYS A 73 34.56 -3.02 -5.99
C LYS A 73 33.44 -3.92 -5.45
N LYS A 74 33.12 -5.01 -6.14
CA LYS A 74 32.15 -6.01 -5.64
C LYS A 74 32.57 -6.67 -4.33
N MET A 75 33.85 -6.93 -4.14
CA MET A 75 34.39 -7.47 -2.87
C MET A 75 34.30 -6.44 -1.73
N SER A 76 34.72 -5.20 -1.96
CA SER A 76 34.62 -4.12 -0.97
C SER A 76 33.16 -3.83 -0.60
N GLU A 77 32.25 -3.79 -1.57
CA GLU A 77 30.82 -3.65 -1.33
C GLU A 77 30.21 -4.84 -0.60
N SER A 78 30.69 -6.07 -0.89
CA SER A 78 30.27 -7.28 -0.19
C SER A 78 30.78 -7.32 1.26
N ILE A 79 32.02 -6.90 1.48
CA ILE A 79 32.64 -6.79 2.83
C ILE A 79 31.96 -5.64 3.60
N SER A 80 31.74 -4.49 3.00
CA SER A 80 31.01 -3.37 3.59
C SER A 80 29.57 -3.75 3.95
N ARG A 81 28.86 -4.44 3.07
CA ARG A 81 27.52 -4.99 3.35
C ARG A 81 27.54 -6.05 4.47
N LYS A 82 28.58 -6.87 4.53
CA LYS A 82 28.75 -7.90 5.56
C LYS A 82 29.12 -7.28 6.91
N MET A 83 30.00 -6.27 6.94
CA MET A 83 30.32 -5.49 8.12
C MET A 83 29.14 -4.63 8.59
N GLN A 84 28.44 -3.97 7.68
CA GLN A 84 27.18 -3.27 8.00
C GLN A 84 26.13 -4.26 8.57
N ARG A 85 25.98 -5.45 7.97
CA ARG A 85 25.07 -6.48 8.51
C ARG A 85 25.52 -6.98 9.89
N GLN A 86 26.82 -7.11 10.18
CA GLN A 86 27.32 -7.48 11.50
C GLN A 86 27.23 -6.33 12.51
N LEU A 87 27.51 -5.09 12.13
CA LEU A 87 27.30 -3.92 12.98
C LEU A 87 25.80 -3.69 13.26
N TYR A 88 24.93 -3.90 12.25
CA TYR A 88 23.47 -3.86 12.43
C TYR A 88 22.93 -5.06 13.24
N SER A 89 23.60 -6.22 13.26
CA SER A 89 23.18 -7.35 14.09
C SER A 89 23.56 -7.19 15.56
N PHE A 90 24.50 -6.30 15.88
CA PHE A 90 24.86 -5.91 17.25
C PHE A 90 24.00 -4.76 17.80
N GLN A 91 23.44 -3.90 16.94
CA GLN A 91 22.36 -3.02 17.34
C GLN A 91 21.10 -3.88 17.42
N GLN A 92 20.58 -4.06 18.63
CA GLN A 92 19.32 -4.75 18.91
C GLN A 92 18.34 -4.50 17.76
N GLU A 93 17.76 -5.60 17.24
CA GLU A 93 16.67 -5.48 16.25
C GLU A 93 15.53 -4.74 16.95
N HIS A 94 15.56 -3.42 16.87
CA HIS A 94 14.45 -2.61 17.35
C HIS A 94 13.20 -3.03 16.56
N PRO A 95 12.08 -3.30 17.24
CA PRO A 95 10.80 -3.61 16.59
C PRO A 95 10.38 -2.51 15.60
N TYR A 96 10.97 -1.33 15.67
CA TYR A 96 10.71 -0.15 14.85
C TYR A 96 11.57 -0.01 13.59
N LYS A 97 12.35 -1.02 13.20
CA LYS A 97 13.27 -0.95 12.04
C LYS A 97 12.57 -0.59 10.72
N ASN A 98 11.32 -0.98 10.57
CA ASN A 98 10.54 -0.75 9.36
C ASN A 98 9.61 0.46 9.47
N MET A 99 9.63 1.21 10.57
CA MET A 99 8.87 2.47 10.69
C MET A 99 9.30 3.44 9.60
N THR A 100 8.33 4.07 8.96
CA THR A 100 8.63 5.06 7.93
C THR A 100 9.09 6.39 8.51
N LEU A 101 8.71 6.69 9.75
CA LEU A 101 9.23 7.82 10.50
C LEU A 101 10.77 7.85 10.49
N LYS A 102 11.41 6.70 10.78
CA LYS A 102 12.87 6.56 10.77
C LYS A 102 13.50 6.47 9.37
N ASN A 103 12.69 6.27 8.31
CA ASN A 103 13.14 6.03 6.94
C ASN A 103 12.51 6.98 5.90
N SER A 104 11.75 8.00 6.34
CA SER A 104 11.06 8.94 5.44
C SER A 104 11.99 9.99 4.83
N CYS A 105 13.27 10.03 5.20
CA CYS A 105 14.21 10.97 4.64
C CYS A 105 14.35 10.79 3.14
N PHE A 106 14.46 11.91 2.45
CA PHE A 106 14.69 11.97 1.02
C PHE A 106 15.93 11.15 0.61
N LYS A 107 15.74 10.30 -0.40
CA LYS A 107 16.84 9.59 -1.07
C LYS A 107 17.00 10.16 -2.47
N PRO A 108 18.18 10.69 -2.83
CA PRO A 108 18.40 11.23 -4.15
C PRO A 108 18.31 10.11 -5.19
N PHE A 109 17.74 10.43 -6.34
CA PHE A 109 17.78 9.55 -7.50
C PHE A 109 19.18 9.54 -8.14
N PRO A 110 19.58 8.43 -8.80
CA PRO A 110 20.79 8.41 -9.63
C PRO A 110 20.75 9.53 -10.68
N LYS A 111 21.89 10.19 -10.92
CA LYS A 111 21.99 11.30 -11.88
C LYS A 111 21.42 10.92 -13.25
N ALA A 112 21.78 9.75 -13.77
CA ALA A 112 21.29 9.26 -15.06
C ALA A 112 19.77 9.06 -15.10
N TYR A 113 19.14 8.68 -13.98
CA TYR A 113 17.68 8.59 -13.89
C TYR A 113 17.05 10.00 -13.95
N VAL A 114 17.63 10.97 -13.24
CA VAL A 114 17.18 12.36 -13.27
C VAL A 114 17.25 12.93 -14.69
N GLU A 115 18.37 12.73 -15.39
CA GLU A 115 18.56 13.15 -16.78
C GLU A 115 17.55 12.47 -17.72
N TYR A 116 17.32 11.17 -17.55
CA TYR A 116 16.35 10.42 -18.34
C TYR A 116 14.91 10.90 -18.14
N VAL A 117 14.48 11.07 -16.89
CA VAL A 117 13.12 11.62 -16.57
C VAL A 117 12.98 13.02 -17.16
N SER A 118 14.00 13.86 -17.03
CA SER A 118 14.00 15.23 -17.56
C SER A 118 13.89 15.26 -19.09
N ASP A 119 14.56 14.35 -19.81
CA ASP A 119 14.44 14.22 -21.26
C ASP A 119 13.07 13.76 -21.70
N ILE A 120 12.56 12.66 -21.09
CA ILE A 120 11.24 12.12 -21.44
C ILE A 120 10.14 13.14 -21.14
N SER A 121 10.19 13.83 -20.00
CA SER A 121 9.13 14.77 -19.58
C SER A 121 8.95 15.97 -20.55
N ARG A 122 9.91 16.24 -21.43
CA ARG A 122 9.87 17.32 -22.44
C ARG A 122 9.38 16.88 -23.84
N ARG A 123 8.88 15.65 -23.96
CA ARG A 123 8.47 15.09 -25.29
C ARG A 123 7.05 15.48 -25.71
N GLY A 124 6.45 16.50 -25.09
CA GLY A 124 5.17 17.03 -25.53
C GLY A 124 3.96 16.22 -25.04
N PHE A 125 3.94 15.87 -23.74
CA PHE A 125 2.77 15.28 -23.09
C PHE A 125 1.81 16.37 -22.62
N ASP A 126 0.50 16.11 -22.72
CA ASP A 126 -0.54 16.99 -22.19
C ASP A 126 -0.62 16.88 -20.65
N ILE A 127 -0.49 15.67 -20.13
CA ILE A 127 -0.47 15.35 -18.68
C ILE A 127 0.72 14.47 -18.37
N ILE A 128 1.47 14.82 -17.29
CA ILE A 128 2.47 13.96 -16.70
C ILE A 128 2.00 13.58 -15.30
N GLN A 129 1.70 12.29 -15.11
CA GLN A 129 1.27 11.74 -13.84
C GLN A 129 2.39 10.98 -13.15
N VAL A 130 2.59 11.25 -11.87
CA VAL A 130 3.53 10.54 -10.99
C VAL A 130 2.74 9.75 -9.96
N GLU A 131 3.09 8.49 -9.79
CA GLU A 131 2.45 7.55 -8.87
C GLU A 131 3.40 7.21 -7.72
N PHE A 132 2.85 7.01 -6.53
CA PHE A 132 3.54 6.54 -5.34
C PHE A 132 4.54 7.51 -4.69
N TYR A 133 4.48 7.58 -3.36
CA TYR A 133 5.29 8.48 -2.54
C TYR A 133 6.82 8.47 -2.82
N PRO A 134 7.49 7.32 -3.10
CA PRO A 134 8.92 7.35 -3.39
C PRO A 134 9.32 8.20 -4.59
N LEU A 135 8.38 8.52 -5.49
CA LEU A 135 8.59 9.32 -6.69
C LEU A 135 8.13 10.79 -6.55
N ILE A 136 7.59 11.17 -5.39
CA ILE A 136 6.96 12.49 -5.17
C ILE A 136 7.89 13.67 -5.54
N THR A 137 9.19 13.52 -5.29
CA THR A 137 10.17 14.57 -5.58
C THR A 137 10.50 14.76 -7.05
N LEU A 138 10.01 13.87 -7.95
CA LEU A 138 10.13 14.10 -9.39
C LEU A 138 9.40 15.37 -9.83
N GLY A 139 8.41 15.86 -9.09
CA GLY A 139 7.75 17.13 -9.35
C GLY A 139 8.69 18.32 -9.53
N TYR A 140 9.88 18.29 -8.90
CA TYR A 140 10.93 19.32 -9.09
C TYR A 140 11.58 19.29 -10.48
N LEU A 141 11.46 18.18 -11.22
CA LEU A 141 12.07 17.99 -12.54
C LEU A 141 11.08 18.24 -13.69
N LEU A 142 9.78 18.21 -13.40
CA LEU A 142 8.76 18.27 -14.43
C LEU A 142 8.63 19.68 -15.02
N PRO A 143 8.39 19.81 -16.36
CA PRO A 143 8.16 21.09 -17.01
C PRO A 143 6.95 21.83 -16.42
N LYS A 144 7.04 23.15 -16.28
CA LYS A 144 5.97 23.97 -15.69
C LYS A 144 4.83 24.29 -16.66
N ASP A 145 5.06 24.13 -17.96
CA ASP A 145 4.10 24.31 -19.06
C ASP A 145 3.20 23.09 -19.27
N VAL A 146 3.54 21.93 -18.71
CA VAL A 146 2.73 20.69 -18.76
C VAL A 146 1.80 20.61 -17.56
N GLN A 147 0.67 19.93 -17.70
CA GLN A 147 -0.20 19.58 -16.56
C GLN A 147 0.44 18.43 -15.78
N THR A 148 0.77 18.70 -14.52
CA THR A 148 1.44 17.71 -13.64
C THR A 148 0.51 17.23 -12.57
N VAL A 149 0.37 15.91 -12.45
CA VAL A 149 -0.53 15.22 -11.52
C VAL A 149 0.29 14.32 -10.60
N PHE A 150 0.01 14.36 -9.30
CA PHE A 150 0.49 13.36 -8.36
C PHE A 150 -0.69 12.54 -7.82
N VAL A 151 -0.62 11.21 -7.91
CA VAL A 151 -1.62 10.33 -7.29
C VAL A 151 -1.11 9.86 -5.94
N HIS A 152 -1.79 10.29 -4.88
CA HIS A 152 -1.39 10.04 -3.51
C HIS A 152 -2.09 8.79 -2.96
N HIS A 153 -1.36 7.67 -2.88
CA HIS A 153 -1.90 6.39 -2.42
C HIS A 153 -1.97 6.28 -0.89
N GLU A 154 -1.08 6.94 -0.17
CA GLU A 154 -1.00 6.94 1.29
C GLU A 154 -0.28 8.20 1.77
N LEU A 155 -0.92 9.03 2.59
CA LEU A 155 -0.31 10.23 3.17
C LEU A 155 0.77 9.82 4.16
N ARG A 156 2.02 10.13 3.81
CA ARG A 156 3.15 9.68 4.59
C ARG A 156 3.23 10.36 5.96
N TYR A 157 2.90 11.65 6.03
CA TYR A 157 2.91 12.37 7.29
C TYR A 157 1.84 11.85 8.27
N ILE A 158 0.65 11.46 7.79
CA ILE A 158 -0.39 10.82 8.62
C ILE A 158 0.08 9.47 9.12
N ARG A 159 0.71 8.69 8.26
CA ARG A 159 1.30 7.41 8.68
C ARG A 159 2.36 7.61 9.76
N ASN A 160 3.27 8.57 9.60
CA ASN A 160 4.30 8.88 10.58
C ASN A 160 3.70 9.37 11.91
N GLU A 161 2.61 10.14 11.86
CA GLU A 161 1.87 10.60 13.05
C GLU A 161 1.28 9.41 13.82
N ASN A 162 0.58 8.52 13.13
CA ASN A 162 0.05 7.30 13.74
C ASN A 162 1.17 6.36 14.24
N GLU A 163 2.32 6.30 13.55
CA GLU A 163 3.48 5.56 14.06
C GLU A 163 3.97 6.14 15.41
N MET A 164 3.99 7.46 15.56
CA MET A 164 4.34 8.11 16.84
C MET A 164 3.30 7.84 17.94
N GLU A 165 2.00 7.86 17.61
CA GLU A 165 0.93 7.55 18.56
C GLU A 165 1.03 6.13 19.12
N CYS A 166 1.58 5.19 18.35
CA CYS A 166 1.81 3.82 18.78
C CYS A 166 3.10 3.62 19.60
N LEU A 167 3.97 4.65 19.73
CA LEU A 167 5.17 4.57 20.55
C LEU A 167 4.84 4.75 22.04
N THR A 168 5.48 3.95 22.88
CA THR A 168 5.39 4.12 24.35
C THR A 168 6.09 5.39 24.85
N HIS A 169 7.07 5.89 24.08
CA HIS A 169 7.79 7.12 24.36
C HIS A 169 8.22 7.79 23.04
N VAL A 170 7.79 9.02 22.83
CA VAL A 170 8.16 9.84 21.68
C VAL A 170 9.34 10.72 22.06
N THR A 171 10.45 10.59 21.36
CA THR A 171 11.68 11.37 21.59
C THR A 171 11.63 12.69 20.81
N ASP A 172 12.54 13.62 21.15
CA ASP A 172 12.68 14.87 20.38
C ASP A 172 13.24 14.60 18.97
N GLU A 173 14.02 13.52 18.78
CA GLU A 173 14.42 13.05 17.46
C GLU A 173 13.22 12.61 16.63
N ASP A 174 12.26 11.88 17.19
CA ASP A 174 11.05 11.47 16.49
C ASP A 174 10.22 12.66 16.03
N LYS A 175 10.04 13.67 16.91
CA LYS A 175 9.35 14.92 16.56
C LYS A 175 10.05 15.69 15.46
N MET A 176 11.38 15.78 15.51
CA MET A 176 12.21 16.43 14.49
C MET A 176 12.07 15.71 13.14
N LEU A 177 12.18 14.39 13.11
CA LEU A 177 12.05 13.58 11.90
C LEU A 177 10.65 13.70 11.29
N TYR A 178 9.61 13.71 12.14
CA TYR A 178 8.23 13.94 11.70
C TYR A 178 8.04 15.31 11.05
N GLY A 179 8.56 16.37 11.68
CA GLY A 179 8.49 17.73 11.13
C GLY A 179 9.17 17.81 9.77
N ILE A 180 10.39 17.30 9.65
CA ILE A 180 11.14 17.28 8.38
C ILE A 180 10.37 16.48 7.30
N ALA A 181 9.85 15.31 7.64
CA ALA A 181 9.13 14.47 6.69
C ALA A 181 7.84 15.14 6.19
N LYS A 182 7.08 15.78 7.09
CA LYS A 182 5.85 16.51 6.77
C LYS A 182 6.14 17.73 5.88
N ASP A 183 7.16 18.53 6.21
CA ASP A 183 7.54 19.70 5.43
C ASP A 183 8.06 19.30 4.03
N MET A 184 8.82 18.20 3.93
CA MET A 184 9.30 17.67 2.66
C MET A 184 8.14 17.17 1.77
N GLU A 185 7.18 16.45 2.34
CA GLU A 185 5.99 15.99 1.61
C GLU A 185 5.18 17.19 1.08
N LYS A 186 4.92 18.18 1.95
CA LYS A 186 4.28 19.45 1.59
C LYS A 186 4.99 20.16 0.45
N ALA A 187 6.32 20.35 0.58
CA ALA A 187 7.11 21.05 -0.42
C ALA A 187 7.14 20.32 -1.77
N ALA A 188 7.18 18.98 -1.76
CA ALA A 188 7.16 18.17 -2.98
C ALA A 188 5.79 18.20 -3.66
N LEU A 189 4.70 18.11 -2.91
CA LEU A 189 3.32 18.19 -3.45
C LEU A 189 3.07 19.53 -4.15
N ARG A 190 3.60 20.64 -3.64
CA ARG A 190 3.49 21.98 -4.24
C ARG A 190 4.21 22.12 -5.60
N GLN A 191 4.98 21.12 -6.00
CA GLN A 191 5.56 21.10 -7.35
C GLN A 191 4.58 20.60 -8.42
N TYR A 192 3.48 19.98 -8.00
CA TYR A 192 2.41 19.51 -8.89
C TYR A 192 1.27 20.51 -8.97
N LYS A 193 0.71 20.70 -10.16
CA LYS A 193 -0.50 21.52 -10.34
C LYS A 193 -1.74 20.84 -9.77
N HIS A 194 -1.77 19.51 -9.82
CA HIS A 194 -2.91 18.70 -9.44
C HIS A 194 -2.49 17.52 -8.55
N VAL A 195 -3.32 17.19 -7.57
CA VAL A 195 -3.15 16.01 -6.72
C VAL A 195 -4.44 15.19 -6.74
N ILE A 196 -4.33 13.89 -6.89
CA ILE A 196 -5.46 12.97 -6.79
C ILE A 196 -5.33 12.19 -5.48
N ALA A 197 -6.31 12.35 -4.60
CA ALA A 197 -6.50 11.54 -3.40
C ALA A 197 -7.39 10.33 -3.71
N LEU A 198 -7.21 9.23 -2.99
CA LEU A 198 -8.05 8.04 -3.14
C LEU A 198 -9.32 8.07 -2.29
N THR A 199 -9.38 8.92 -1.27
CA THR A 199 -10.52 9.06 -0.37
C THR A 199 -10.83 10.53 -0.09
N ASP A 200 -12.08 10.83 0.31
CA ASP A 200 -12.47 12.18 0.71
C ASP A 200 -11.74 12.63 1.97
N ILE A 201 -11.43 11.72 2.88
CA ILE A 201 -10.65 12.02 4.09
C ILE A 201 -9.24 12.47 3.70
N ASP A 202 -8.56 11.73 2.83
CA ASP A 202 -7.22 12.10 2.36
C ASP A 202 -7.25 13.45 1.62
N ARG A 203 -8.31 13.73 0.85
CA ARG A 203 -8.49 15.03 0.17
C ARG A 203 -8.53 16.18 1.18
N LEU A 204 -9.28 16.02 2.28
CA LEU A 204 -9.38 17.06 3.33
C LEU A 204 -8.02 17.26 4.01
N LEU A 205 -7.34 16.19 4.36
CA LEU A 205 -6.02 16.22 4.98
C LEU A 205 -4.96 16.84 4.05
N LEU A 206 -5.02 16.55 2.76
CA LEU A 206 -4.15 17.17 1.75
C LEU A 206 -4.46 18.66 1.61
N ALA A 207 -5.73 19.06 1.58
CA ALA A 207 -6.12 20.47 1.49
C ALA A 207 -5.61 21.27 2.70
N ASP A 208 -5.65 20.70 3.90
CA ASP A 208 -5.05 21.30 5.09
C ASP A 208 -3.52 21.40 4.98
N LEU A 209 -2.86 20.35 4.44
CA LEU A 209 -1.41 20.32 4.31
C LEU A 209 -0.86 21.33 3.30
N VAL A 210 -1.44 21.39 2.08
CA VAL A 210 -0.88 22.18 0.97
C VAL A 210 -1.59 23.52 0.76
N GLY A 211 -2.79 23.71 1.32
CA GLY A 211 -3.60 24.90 1.11
C GLY A 211 -4.17 24.99 -0.31
N GLN A 212 -4.22 26.20 -0.88
CA GLN A 212 -4.77 26.47 -2.21
C GLN A 212 -3.72 26.39 -3.34
N GLU A 213 -2.54 25.84 -3.07
CA GLU A 213 -1.42 25.87 -4.02
C GLU A 213 -1.51 24.78 -5.10
N CYS A 214 -2.37 23.77 -4.91
CA CYS A 214 -2.65 22.76 -5.92
C CYS A 214 -4.13 22.35 -5.90
N ASN A 215 -4.65 21.95 -7.07
CA ASN A 215 -6.00 21.42 -7.16
C ASN A 215 -6.03 19.98 -6.67
N ILE A 216 -6.94 19.66 -5.77
CA ILE A 216 -7.04 18.33 -5.18
C ILE A 216 -8.36 17.67 -5.59
N TYR A 217 -8.26 16.53 -6.28
CA TYR A 217 -9.38 15.72 -6.74
C TYR A 217 -9.51 14.44 -5.92
N VAL A 218 -10.71 13.83 -5.93
CA VAL A 218 -10.93 12.50 -5.36
C VAL A 218 -11.23 11.53 -6.49
N SER A 219 -10.40 10.51 -6.61
CA SER A 219 -10.65 9.40 -7.51
C SER A 219 -10.18 8.10 -6.86
N PRO A 220 -11.08 7.31 -6.27
CA PRO A 220 -10.74 6.05 -5.61
C PRO A 220 -9.99 5.08 -6.53
N ALA A 221 -9.28 4.15 -5.92
CA ALA A 221 -8.65 3.06 -6.67
C ALA A 221 -9.72 2.19 -7.34
N VAL A 222 -9.49 1.82 -8.60
CA VAL A 222 -10.39 0.92 -9.32
C VAL A 222 -10.13 -0.51 -8.88
N VAL A 223 -11.13 -1.13 -8.28
CA VAL A 223 -11.08 -2.51 -7.83
C VAL A 223 -12.31 -3.26 -8.33
N GLN A 224 -12.12 -4.51 -8.72
CA GLN A 224 -13.24 -5.38 -9.06
C GLN A 224 -13.77 -6.02 -7.78
N ILE A 225 -15.02 -5.73 -7.45
CA ILE A 225 -15.71 -6.27 -6.28
C ILE A 225 -16.71 -7.33 -6.78
N GLU A 226 -16.15 -8.41 -7.29
CA GLU A 226 -16.93 -9.57 -7.73
C GLU A 226 -16.75 -10.70 -6.73
N SER A 227 -17.86 -11.23 -6.22
CA SER A 227 -17.83 -12.47 -5.45
C SER A 227 -18.10 -13.65 -6.38
N VAL A 228 -17.23 -14.65 -6.31
CA VAL A 228 -17.44 -15.94 -6.96
C VAL A 228 -18.16 -16.93 -6.04
N TYR A 229 -18.46 -16.53 -4.80
CA TYR A 229 -19.10 -17.37 -3.80
C TYR A 229 -20.53 -16.92 -3.54
N ASP A 230 -21.46 -17.85 -3.68
CA ASP A 230 -22.87 -17.63 -3.31
C ASP A 230 -23.12 -17.90 -1.82
N ARG A 231 -22.15 -18.52 -1.14
CA ARG A 231 -22.27 -18.91 0.26
C ARG A 231 -20.92 -18.94 0.98
N ILE A 232 -20.98 -18.77 2.30
CA ILE A 232 -19.81 -18.94 3.17
C ILE A 232 -19.57 -20.43 3.42
N VAL A 233 -18.36 -20.91 3.16
CA VAL A 233 -17.94 -22.27 3.46
C VAL A 233 -17.64 -22.38 4.96
N LYS A 234 -18.12 -23.43 5.62
CA LYS A 234 -17.82 -23.67 7.04
C LYS A 234 -16.49 -24.42 7.16
N PRO A 235 -15.43 -23.82 7.73
CA PRO A 235 -14.17 -24.52 7.97
C PRO A 235 -14.27 -25.51 9.14
N ALA A 236 -13.36 -26.49 9.18
CA ALA A 236 -13.29 -27.47 10.25
C ALA A 236 -12.88 -26.87 11.62
N SER A 237 -12.11 -25.77 11.58
CA SER A 237 -11.66 -25.01 12.76
C SER A 237 -11.92 -23.51 12.55
N VAL A 238 -11.99 -22.75 13.64
CA VAL A 238 -12.13 -21.29 13.57
C VAL A 238 -10.87 -20.70 13.00
N ARG A 239 -10.98 -20.09 11.81
CA ARG A 239 -9.87 -19.41 11.13
C ARG A 239 -10.03 -17.91 11.28
N LEU A 240 -9.00 -17.28 11.84
CA LEU A 240 -8.81 -15.84 11.88
C LEU A 240 -7.73 -15.51 10.88
N THR A 241 -8.01 -14.71 9.85
CA THR A 241 -7.08 -14.52 8.74
C THR A 241 -6.67 -13.06 8.58
N PHE A 242 -5.36 -12.81 8.55
CA PHE A 242 -4.77 -11.52 8.21
C PHE A 242 -4.06 -11.59 6.87
N VAL A 243 -4.25 -10.57 6.02
CA VAL A 243 -3.59 -10.44 4.71
C VAL A 243 -2.65 -9.25 4.72
N GLY A 244 -1.37 -9.50 4.44
CA GLY A 244 -0.36 -8.44 4.31
C GLY A 244 1.06 -8.95 4.52
N SER A 245 2.03 -8.29 3.88
CA SER A 245 3.45 -8.65 3.97
C SER A 245 4.18 -7.84 5.04
N GLU A 246 5.24 -8.42 5.63
CA GLU A 246 6.06 -7.84 6.69
C GLU A 246 6.74 -6.51 6.31
N ASN A 247 7.11 -6.33 5.04
CA ASN A 247 7.83 -5.15 4.59
C ASN A 247 7.03 -3.84 4.68
N HIS A 248 5.73 -3.92 4.97
CA HIS A 248 4.85 -2.78 5.22
C HIS A 248 4.58 -2.66 6.73
N TYR A 249 5.16 -1.66 7.38
CA TYR A 249 5.13 -1.52 8.84
C TYR A 249 3.72 -1.58 9.47
N PRO A 250 2.66 -0.95 8.89
CA PRO A 250 1.29 -1.13 9.39
C PRO A 250 0.83 -2.59 9.48
N ASN A 251 1.35 -3.48 8.63
CA ASN A 251 1.06 -4.90 8.73
C ASN A 251 1.82 -5.55 9.90
N GLN A 252 3.08 -5.13 10.13
CA GLN A 252 3.83 -5.61 11.29
C GLN A 252 3.14 -5.20 12.59
N ASP A 253 2.81 -3.91 12.73
CA ASP A 253 2.10 -3.38 13.90
C ASP A 253 0.79 -4.13 14.14
N ALA A 254 0.01 -4.37 13.09
CA ALA A 254 -1.26 -5.07 13.17
C ALA A 254 -1.12 -6.52 13.70
N VAL A 255 -0.13 -7.26 13.18
CA VAL A 255 0.12 -8.64 13.61
C VAL A 255 0.74 -8.68 15.00
N ASP A 256 1.65 -7.77 15.31
CA ASP A 256 2.23 -7.63 16.65
C ASP A 256 1.16 -7.35 17.69
N TRP A 257 0.30 -6.35 17.43
CA TRP A 257 -0.79 -6.00 18.33
C TRP A 257 -1.76 -7.16 18.54
N PHE A 258 -2.12 -7.86 17.46
CA PHE A 258 -2.97 -9.05 17.58
C PHE A 258 -2.31 -10.12 18.45
N CYS A 259 -1.06 -10.47 18.19
CA CYS A 259 -0.36 -11.54 18.91
C CYS A 259 -0.13 -11.22 20.39
N HIS A 260 0.22 -9.97 20.71
CA HIS A 260 0.59 -9.59 22.08
C HIS A 260 -0.61 -9.14 22.92
N GLU A 261 -1.65 -8.58 22.34
CA GLU A 261 -2.77 -8.01 23.08
C GLU A 261 -4.10 -8.72 22.85
N VAL A 262 -4.49 -8.95 21.57
CA VAL A 262 -5.81 -9.53 21.26
C VAL A 262 -5.85 -11.04 21.50
N ALA A 263 -4.85 -11.79 21.05
CA ALA A 263 -4.80 -13.23 21.21
C ALA A 263 -4.84 -13.68 22.69
N PRO A 264 -4.14 -13.03 23.63
CA PRO A 264 -4.31 -13.29 25.06
C PRO A 264 -5.75 -13.09 25.55
N CYS A 265 -6.48 -12.07 25.08
CA CYS A 265 -7.88 -11.86 25.44
C CYS A 265 -8.79 -12.98 24.93
N LEU A 266 -8.54 -13.51 23.73
CA LEU A 266 -9.24 -14.66 23.19
C LEU A 266 -8.99 -15.93 24.01
N ARG A 267 -7.70 -16.20 24.36
CA ARG A 267 -7.32 -17.35 25.19
C ARG A 267 -7.92 -17.28 26.59
N ALA A 268 -7.95 -16.11 27.21
CA ALA A 268 -8.54 -15.91 28.53
C ALA A 268 -10.04 -16.29 28.57
N GLN A 269 -10.74 -16.21 27.43
CA GLN A 269 -12.13 -16.63 27.28
C GLN A 269 -12.29 -18.08 26.78
N GLY A 270 -11.21 -18.85 26.73
CA GLY A 270 -11.22 -20.24 26.26
C GLY A 270 -11.49 -20.39 24.76
N PHE A 271 -11.36 -19.33 23.99
CA PHE A 271 -11.64 -19.35 22.55
C PHE A 271 -10.50 -20.04 21.79
N LYS A 272 -10.84 -21.07 21.01
CA LYS A 272 -9.89 -21.85 20.21
C LYS A 272 -9.93 -21.36 18.76
N PHE A 273 -8.78 -21.03 18.20
CA PHE A 273 -8.64 -20.49 16.85
C PHE A 273 -7.31 -20.87 16.20
N VAL A 274 -7.23 -20.71 14.90
CA VAL A 274 -5.99 -20.67 14.13
C VAL A 274 -5.85 -19.25 13.57
N PHE A 275 -4.70 -18.61 13.78
CA PHE A 275 -4.41 -17.29 13.23
C PHE A 275 -3.56 -17.43 11.98
N GLN A 276 -4.18 -17.35 10.82
CA GLN A 276 -3.52 -17.45 9.52
C GLN A 276 -3.01 -16.09 9.06
N VAL A 277 -1.72 -16.00 8.76
CA VAL A 277 -1.09 -14.81 8.19
C VAL A 277 -0.68 -15.11 6.75
N ILE A 278 -1.28 -14.39 5.80
CA ILE A 278 -1.05 -14.52 4.36
C ILE A 278 -0.18 -13.36 3.87
N GLY A 279 0.93 -13.68 3.22
CA GLY A 279 1.90 -12.71 2.71
C GLY A 279 3.34 -13.14 2.95
N THR A 280 4.28 -12.34 2.50
CA THR A 280 5.72 -12.64 2.65
C THR A 280 6.25 -12.12 3.98
N TRP A 281 6.68 -13.02 4.85
CA TRP A 281 7.23 -12.74 6.18
C TRP A 281 8.55 -13.45 6.40
N LYS A 282 9.48 -12.82 7.13
CA LYS A 282 10.78 -13.40 7.44
C LYS A 282 10.66 -14.45 8.55
N SER A 283 11.23 -15.62 8.33
CA SER A 283 11.13 -16.76 9.24
C SER A 283 11.55 -16.44 10.69
N ARG A 284 12.55 -15.57 10.89
CA ARG A 284 12.99 -15.19 12.24
C ARG A 284 11.92 -14.40 12.99
N TYR A 285 11.29 -13.43 12.31
CA TYR A 285 10.22 -12.61 12.90
C TYR A 285 8.98 -13.46 13.19
N VAL A 286 8.59 -14.32 12.25
CA VAL A 286 7.49 -15.28 12.45
C VAL A 286 7.72 -16.16 13.69
N LYS A 287 8.93 -16.69 13.89
CA LYS A 287 9.26 -17.50 15.06
C LYS A 287 9.11 -16.72 16.37
N SER A 288 9.46 -15.42 16.40
CA SER A 288 9.27 -14.61 17.62
C SER A 288 7.79 -14.38 17.91
N LEU A 289 6.97 -14.19 16.89
CA LEU A 289 5.51 -14.06 17.03
C LEU A 289 4.85 -15.37 17.47
N GLN A 290 5.27 -16.49 16.90
CA GLN A 290 4.75 -17.82 17.28
C GLN A 290 5.10 -18.21 18.72
N ALA A 291 6.16 -17.64 19.29
CA ALA A 291 6.51 -17.86 20.70
C ALA A 291 5.48 -17.23 21.67
N VAL A 292 4.82 -16.14 21.27
CA VAL A 292 3.77 -15.46 22.05
C VAL A 292 2.36 -15.79 21.61
N CYS A 293 2.19 -16.19 20.35
CA CYS A 293 0.91 -16.60 19.74
C CYS A 293 1.10 -17.95 19.03
N PRO A 294 1.07 -19.08 19.77
CA PRO A 294 1.25 -20.42 19.19
C PRO A 294 0.20 -20.79 18.14
N GLU A 295 -0.95 -20.12 18.15
CA GLU A 295 -2.03 -20.31 17.18
C GLU A 295 -1.70 -19.72 15.81
N MET A 296 -0.59 -18.97 15.68
CA MET A 296 -0.19 -18.33 14.43
C MET A 296 0.40 -19.32 13.44
N GLU A 297 -0.18 -19.34 12.24
CA GLU A 297 0.31 -20.06 11.07
C GLU A 297 0.69 -19.10 9.97
N LEU A 298 1.93 -19.19 9.46
CA LEU A 298 2.33 -18.47 8.26
C LEU A 298 1.95 -19.30 7.03
N VAL A 299 0.97 -18.82 6.27
CA VAL A 299 0.56 -19.43 5.00
C VAL A 299 1.56 -19.08 3.88
N GLY A 300 2.13 -17.88 3.93
CA GLY A 300 2.98 -17.36 2.85
C GLY A 300 2.19 -16.63 1.78
N TYR A 301 2.81 -16.45 0.61
CA TYR A 301 2.14 -15.88 -0.56
C TYR A 301 1.19 -16.91 -1.18
N VAL A 302 0.00 -16.49 -1.56
CA VAL A 302 -1.00 -17.30 -2.27
C VAL A 302 -1.44 -16.57 -3.54
N GLU A 303 -1.73 -17.30 -4.60
CA GLU A 303 -2.21 -16.72 -5.86
C GLU A 303 -3.69 -16.32 -5.77
N ASP A 304 -4.53 -17.14 -5.14
CA ASP A 304 -5.94 -16.84 -4.91
C ASP A 304 -6.25 -16.72 -3.41
N LEU A 305 -6.48 -15.48 -2.97
CA LEU A 305 -6.83 -15.16 -1.58
C LEU A 305 -8.23 -15.69 -1.21
N ARG A 306 -9.13 -15.80 -2.18
CA ARG A 306 -10.55 -16.09 -1.94
C ARG A 306 -10.78 -17.43 -1.28
N GLU A 307 -10.01 -18.46 -1.63
CA GLU A 307 -10.11 -19.79 -1.02
C GLU A 307 -9.74 -19.79 0.47
N TYR A 308 -8.82 -18.91 0.87
CA TYR A 308 -8.37 -18.77 2.25
C TYR A 308 -9.30 -17.89 3.08
N LEU A 309 -9.89 -16.86 2.46
CA LEU A 309 -10.74 -15.90 3.17
C LEU A 309 -12.18 -16.40 3.34
N ASN A 310 -12.74 -17.11 2.36
CA ASN A 310 -14.10 -17.62 2.49
C ASN A 310 -14.23 -18.60 3.68
N GLY A 311 -15.19 -18.30 4.57
CA GLY A 311 -15.41 -19.05 5.81
C GLY A 311 -14.44 -18.72 6.95
N SER A 312 -13.48 -17.83 6.77
CA SER A 312 -12.69 -17.27 7.86
C SER A 312 -13.32 -15.97 8.40
N ILE A 313 -12.91 -15.55 9.60
CA ILE A 313 -13.11 -14.19 10.07
C ILE A 313 -11.85 -13.41 9.70
N VAL A 314 -12.00 -12.45 8.79
CA VAL A 314 -10.85 -11.63 8.37
C VAL A 314 -10.57 -10.56 9.42
N LEU A 315 -9.31 -10.42 9.78
CA LEU A 315 -8.86 -9.44 10.74
C LEU A 315 -8.19 -8.26 10.02
N VAL A 316 -8.64 -7.04 10.33
CA VAL A 316 -8.05 -5.80 9.82
C VAL A 316 -7.67 -4.90 11.00
N PRO A 317 -6.74 -5.36 11.88
CA PRO A 317 -6.37 -4.65 13.10
C PRO A 317 -5.35 -3.54 12.81
N ILE A 318 -5.62 -2.72 11.80
CA ILE A 318 -4.75 -1.65 11.33
C ILE A 318 -4.93 -0.42 12.20
N ARG A 319 -3.84 0.07 12.80
CA ARG A 319 -3.81 1.27 13.64
C ARG A 319 -3.04 2.42 12.99
N ILE A 320 -2.32 2.15 11.92
CA ILE A 320 -1.36 3.05 11.27
C ILE A 320 -1.67 3.18 9.78
N GLY A 321 -1.60 4.41 9.25
CA GLY A 321 -1.66 4.73 7.82
C GLY A 321 -2.91 5.48 7.38
N SER A 322 -2.98 5.80 6.10
CA SER A 322 -4.10 6.42 5.38
C SER A 322 -4.40 5.67 4.08
N GLY A 323 -5.24 6.20 3.23
CA GLY A 323 -5.60 5.58 1.96
C GLY A 323 -6.60 4.43 2.06
N MET A 324 -6.87 3.80 0.93
CA MET A 324 -7.85 2.71 0.84
C MET A 324 -7.25 1.36 1.30
N ARG A 325 -7.98 0.65 2.16
CA ARG A 325 -7.55 -0.65 2.71
C ARG A 325 -7.97 -1.82 1.81
N MET A 326 -7.12 -2.18 0.86
CA MET A 326 -7.38 -3.26 -0.11
C MET A 326 -7.80 -4.58 0.53
N LYS A 327 -7.25 -4.91 1.72
CA LYS A 327 -7.61 -6.14 2.45
C LYS A 327 -9.10 -6.22 2.88
N ILE A 328 -9.78 -5.08 3.03
CA ILE A 328 -11.24 -5.06 3.24
C ILE A 328 -11.95 -5.47 1.95
N LEU A 329 -11.49 -4.97 0.81
CA LEU A 329 -12.05 -5.31 -0.49
C LEU A 329 -11.85 -6.81 -0.80
N ASP A 330 -10.67 -7.35 -0.47
CA ASP A 330 -10.38 -8.79 -0.58
C ASP A 330 -11.32 -9.63 0.30
N ALA A 331 -11.53 -9.22 1.56
CA ALA A 331 -12.45 -9.89 2.48
C ALA A 331 -13.88 -9.90 1.93
N VAL A 332 -14.37 -8.75 1.50
CA VAL A 332 -15.75 -8.61 0.99
C VAL A 332 -15.95 -9.38 -0.31
N SER A 333 -15.01 -9.34 -1.25
CA SER A 333 -15.05 -10.12 -2.50
C SER A 333 -15.03 -11.62 -2.25
N SER A 334 -14.51 -12.05 -1.09
CA SER A 334 -14.49 -13.46 -0.66
C SER A 334 -15.71 -13.85 0.16
N MET A 335 -16.70 -12.97 0.33
CA MET A 335 -17.84 -13.16 1.24
C MET A 335 -17.42 -13.48 2.69
N ALA A 336 -16.30 -12.93 3.14
CA ALA A 336 -15.82 -13.10 4.49
C ALA A 336 -16.32 -11.95 5.38
N SER A 337 -16.84 -12.30 6.57
CA SER A 337 -17.06 -11.29 7.61
C SER A 337 -15.74 -10.85 8.22
N PHE A 338 -15.67 -9.60 8.69
CA PHE A 338 -14.42 -9.09 9.22
C PHE A 338 -14.60 -8.20 10.45
N VAL A 339 -13.55 -8.16 11.26
CA VAL A 339 -13.39 -7.22 12.36
C VAL A 339 -12.26 -6.26 12.00
N THR A 340 -12.50 -4.98 12.23
CA THR A 340 -11.54 -3.91 11.89
C THR A 340 -11.45 -2.90 13.04
N THR A 341 -10.42 -2.07 13.02
CA THR A 341 -10.33 -0.86 13.84
C THR A 341 -10.98 0.32 13.10
N THR A 342 -11.25 1.41 13.81
CA THR A 342 -11.68 2.68 13.20
C THR A 342 -10.68 3.14 12.13
N LYS A 343 -9.37 3.06 12.43
CA LYS A 343 -8.29 3.36 11.46
C LYS A 343 -8.26 2.36 10.30
N GLY A 344 -8.61 1.11 10.55
CA GLY A 344 -8.65 0.06 9.53
C GLY A 344 -9.72 0.27 8.47
N VAL A 345 -10.87 0.87 8.82
CA VAL A 345 -11.98 1.15 7.89
C VAL A 345 -11.99 2.59 7.37
N GLU A 346 -11.07 3.43 7.86
CA GLU A 346 -10.96 4.83 7.45
C GLU A 346 -10.86 4.97 5.93
N GLY A 347 -11.66 5.84 5.36
CA GLY A 347 -11.72 6.06 3.90
C GLY A 347 -12.57 5.06 3.13
N ILE A 348 -13.19 4.08 3.81
CA ILE A 348 -14.19 3.18 3.25
C ILE A 348 -15.47 3.36 4.05
N ASP A 349 -16.56 3.81 3.42
CA ASP A 349 -17.84 4.10 4.10
C ASP A 349 -18.60 2.82 4.47
N LEU A 350 -18.04 2.10 5.48
CA LEU A 350 -18.66 0.92 6.11
C LEU A 350 -18.90 1.21 7.60
N ARG A 351 -20.02 0.70 8.15
CA ARG A 351 -20.52 1.03 9.46
C ARG A 351 -20.53 -0.17 10.40
N HIS A 352 -20.26 0.12 11.67
CA HIS A 352 -20.31 -0.89 12.73
C HIS A 352 -21.70 -1.52 12.84
N ASN A 353 -21.74 -2.85 12.96
CA ASN A 353 -22.96 -3.69 13.03
C ASN A 353 -23.84 -3.69 11.75
N GLU A 354 -23.48 -2.94 10.71
CA GLU A 354 -24.19 -2.96 9.43
C GLU A 354 -23.43 -3.81 8.40
N GLU A 355 -22.16 -3.46 8.13
CA GLU A 355 -21.31 -4.15 7.16
C GLU A 355 -20.12 -4.87 7.80
N CYS A 356 -19.68 -4.43 8.98
CA CYS A 356 -18.55 -5.03 9.70
C CYS A 356 -18.67 -4.85 11.21
N LEU A 357 -17.72 -5.40 11.98
CA LEU A 357 -17.52 -5.02 13.37
C LEU A 357 -16.27 -4.15 13.51
N ILE A 358 -16.43 -3.00 14.19
CA ILE A 358 -15.34 -2.04 14.46
C ILE A 358 -15.05 -2.07 15.96
N ALA A 359 -13.76 -2.23 16.30
CA ALA A 359 -13.29 -2.26 17.68
C ALA A 359 -11.82 -1.79 17.75
N ASP A 360 -11.52 -0.86 18.66
CA ASP A 360 -10.19 -0.24 18.77
C ASP A 360 -9.38 -0.74 19.98
N SER A 361 -10.04 -1.31 21.00
CA SER A 361 -9.35 -1.96 22.11
C SER A 361 -9.15 -3.45 21.87
N ALA A 362 -8.12 -4.04 22.46
CA ALA A 362 -7.83 -5.48 22.33
C ALA A 362 -8.98 -6.34 22.89
N THR A 363 -9.60 -5.91 23.99
CA THR A 363 -10.73 -6.60 24.62
C THR A 363 -11.98 -6.56 23.74
N ASP A 364 -12.32 -5.39 23.18
CA ASP A 364 -13.47 -5.24 22.31
C ASP A 364 -13.28 -5.95 20.98
N PHE A 365 -12.04 -5.92 20.44
CA PHE A 365 -11.68 -6.64 19.22
C PHE A 365 -11.84 -8.17 19.42
N ALA A 366 -11.36 -8.70 20.53
CA ALA A 366 -11.55 -10.10 20.89
C ALA A 366 -13.03 -10.44 21.07
N ALA A 367 -13.81 -9.59 21.75
CA ALA A 367 -15.25 -9.78 21.92
C ALA A 367 -15.99 -9.76 20.58
N ALA A 368 -15.60 -8.88 19.64
CA ALA A 368 -16.16 -8.83 18.29
C ALA A 368 -15.87 -10.12 17.50
N VAL A 369 -14.65 -10.66 17.60
CA VAL A 369 -14.28 -11.95 16.98
C VAL A 369 -15.15 -13.10 17.53
N ILE A 370 -15.27 -13.20 18.86
CA ILE A 370 -16.09 -14.24 19.53
C ILE A 370 -17.56 -14.11 19.12
N ARG A 371 -18.09 -12.90 19.07
CA ARG A 371 -19.46 -12.63 18.64
C ARG A 371 -19.73 -13.10 17.21
N LEU A 372 -18.80 -12.81 16.27
CA LEU A 372 -18.92 -13.29 14.89
C LEU A 372 -18.89 -14.82 14.82
N GLU A 373 -18.01 -15.47 15.57
CA GLU A 373 -17.96 -16.94 15.55
C GLU A 373 -19.21 -17.59 16.15
N ALA A 374 -19.76 -17.00 17.21
CA ALA A 374 -20.97 -17.50 17.86
C ALA A 374 -22.25 -17.31 17.02
N ASP A 375 -22.32 -16.29 16.18
CA ASP A 375 -23.50 -15.95 15.37
C ASP A 375 -23.22 -16.02 13.87
N LYS A 376 -23.44 -17.19 13.29
CA LYS A 376 -23.28 -17.42 11.84
C LYS A 376 -24.27 -16.62 10.98
N LYS A 377 -25.46 -16.28 11.51
CA LYS A 377 -26.40 -15.43 10.79
C LYS A 377 -25.87 -14.00 10.71
N LEU A 378 -25.25 -13.52 11.77
CA LEU A 378 -24.56 -12.23 11.78
C LEU A 378 -23.42 -12.21 10.76
N GLN A 379 -22.58 -13.25 10.69
CA GLN A 379 -21.50 -13.33 9.70
C GLN A 379 -22.05 -13.19 8.28
N VAL A 380 -23.04 -13.99 7.91
CA VAL A 380 -23.65 -13.95 6.56
C VAL A 380 -24.27 -12.58 6.28
N ARG A 381 -24.99 -12.02 7.25
CA ARG A 381 -25.64 -10.71 7.11
C ARG A 381 -24.60 -9.61 6.85
N LEU A 382 -23.56 -9.51 7.68
CA LEU A 382 -22.54 -8.48 7.53
C LEU A 382 -21.79 -8.63 6.20
N ALA A 383 -21.36 -9.84 5.83
CA ALA A 383 -20.66 -10.09 4.57
C ALA A 383 -21.53 -9.70 3.34
N THR A 384 -22.83 -10.06 3.37
CA THR A 384 -23.75 -9.71 2.28
C THR A 384 -23.99 -8.21 2.19
N GLN A 385 -24.18 -7.53 3.33
CA GLN A 385 -24.36 -6.08 3.36
C GLN A 385 -23.10 -5.33 2.92
N ALA A 386 -21.92 -5.78 3.36
CA ALA A 386 -20.64 -5.22 2.92
C ALA A 386 -20.45 -5.36 1.41
N LEU A 387 -20.74 -6.54 0.83
CA LEU A 387 -20.66 -6.75 -0.61
C LEU A 387 -21.60 -5.81 -1.39
N LYS A 388 -22.85 -5.70 -0.94
CA LYS A 388 -23.83 -4.80 -1.53
C LYS A 388 -23.34 -3.34 -1.46
N ARG A 389 -22.92 -2.89 -0.27
CA ARG A 389 -22.46 -1.51 -0.03
C ARG A 389 -21.23 -1.16 -0.85
N LEU A 390 -20.23 -2.05 -0.93
CA LEU A 390 -19.03 -1.78 -1.71
C LEU A 390 -19.29 -1.79 -3.22
N ARG A 391 -20.22 -2.60 -3.72
CA ARG A 391 -20.65 -2.53 -5.14
C ARG A 391 -21.34 -1.22 -5.48
N GLU A 392 -22.08 -0.64 -4.54
CA GLU A 392 -22.69 0.68 -4.70
C GLU A 392 -21.65 1.80 -4.65
N LEU A 393 -20.67 1.71 -3.74
CA LEU A 393 -19.66 2.75 -3.55
C LEU A 393 -18.52 2.71 -4.58
N TYR A 394 -18.14 1.52 -5.01
CA TYR A 394 -16.94 1.27 -5.83
C TYR A 394 -17.31 0.48 -7.09
N ASN A 395 -18.31 0.96 -7.83
CA ASN A 395 -18.57 0.46 -9.17
C ASN A 395 -17.34 0.73 -10.05
N PRO A 396 -16.65 -0.29 -10.60
CA PRO A 396 -15.43 -0.10 -11.35
C PRO A 396 -15.58 0.87 -12.52
N GLN A 397 -16.69 0.76 -13.26
CA GLN A 397 -16.98 1.62 -14.40
C GLN A 397 -17.12 3.09 -13.98
N GLU A 398 -17.87 3.37 -12.91
CA GLU A 398 -18.05 4.73 -12.40
C GLU A 398 -16.73 5.32 -11.87
N MET A 399 -15.89 4.48 -11.21
CA MET A 399 -14.57 4.92 -10.74
C MET A 399 -13.64 5.29 -11.89
N LEU A 400 -13.66 4.51 -12.96
CA LEU A 400 -12.90 4.77 -14.17
C LEU A 400 -13.40 6.05 -14.88
N GLU A 401 -14.71 6.23 -15.01
CA GLU A 401 -15.31 7.43 -15.59
C GLU A 401 -15.01 8.69 -14.76
N ARG A 402 -15.03 8.56 -13.42
CA ARG A 402 -14.62 9.66 -12.53
C ARG A 402 -13.16 10.06 -12.76
N ARG A 403 -12.25 9.10 -12.96
CA ARG A 403 -10.85 9.39 -13.26
C ARG A 403 -10.70 10.10 -14.61
N LEU A 404 -11.43 9.69 -15.65
CA LEU A 404 -11.43 10.38 -16.94
C LEU A 404 -11.95 11.80 -16.81
N ALA A 405 -13.05 12.01 -16.09
CA ALA A 405 -13.60 13.34 -15.86
C ALA A 405 -12.58 14.28 -15.17
N VAL A 406 -11.77 13.76 -14.24
CA VAL A 406 -10.68 14.53 -13.65
C VAL A 406 -9.63 14.92 -14.69
N TYR A 407 -9.25 14.02 -15.59
CA TYR A 407 -8.30 14.36 -16.67
C TYR A 407 -8.88 15.36 -17.66
N ASP A 408 -10.14 15.24 -18.03
CA ASP A 408 -10.82 16.18 -18.91
C ASP A 408 -10.88 17.59 -18.29
N GLU A 409 -11.20 17.69 -17.00
CA GLU A 409 -11.17 18.96 -16.25
C GLU A 409 -9.76 19.58 -16.22
N ILE A 410 -8.71 18.76 -15.97
CA ILE A 410 -7.32 19.20 -15.97
C ILE A 410 -6.92 19.76 -17.34
N LEU A 411 -7.36 19.15 -18.43
CA LEU A 411 -7.05 19.58 -19.79
C LEU A 411 -7.82 20.85 -20.20
N GLN A 412 -9.10 20.98 -19.80
CA GLN A 412 -9.91 22.15 -20.07
C GLN A 412 -9.39 23.41 -19.37
N ASN A 413 -8.91 23.27 -18.14
CA ASN A 413 -8.31 24.37 -17.38
C ASN A 413 -6.99 24.89 -17.97
N ASN A 414 -6.43 24.22 -18.98
CA ASN A 414 -5.21 24.64 -19.69
C ASN A 414 -5.53 25.55 -20.91
N THR A 415 -6.78 25.64 -21.34
CA THR A 415 -7.22 26.38 -22.54
C THR A 415 -7.74 27.78 -22.21
N ASN A 416 -7.84 28.12 -20.94
CA ASN A 416 -8.21 29.45 -20.45
C ASN A 416 -7.01 30.15 -19.79
#